data_1206084cd26bf821a2a1c7c030f5028a
#
_entry.id   1206084cd26bf821a2a1c7c030f5028a
#
_cell.length_a   1.000
_cell.length_b   1.000
_cell.length_c   1.000
_cell.angle_alpha   90.00
_cell.angle_beta   90.00
_cell.angle_gamma   90.00
#
_symmetry.space_group_name_H-M   'P 1'
#
loop_
_entity.id
_entity.type
_entity.pdbx_description
1 polymer ?
#
loop_
_entity_poly.entity_id
_entity_poly.type
_entity_poly.pdbx_seq_one_letter_code
_entity_poly.pdbx_strand_id
1 'polypeptide(L)' 'MSPRLPHITGIQVIRVLRRAGWYPDHQRGSHVYLKHPNFPKMRVTVPIHSGEIIKPKTLQSILKQAGLSITEFQDLL' A
#
# COMPACT_ATOMS: atom_id res chain seq x y z
N MET A 1 0.90 11.62 20.60
CA MET A 1 2.03 11.01 19.89
C MET A 1 1.68 10.79 18.43
N SER A 2 2.61 11.06 17.55
CA SER A 2 2.38 10.79 16.13
C SER A 2 2.37 9.28 15.87
N PRO A 3 1.45 8.78 15.04
CA PRO A 3 1.47 7.36 14.67
C PRO A 3 2.76 7.02 13.93
N ARG A 4 3.26 5.83 14.14
CA ARG A 4 4.48 5.33 13.49
C ARG A 4 4.11 4.48 12.27
N LEU A 5 4.95 4.58 11.23
CA LEU A 5 4.83 3.70 10.07
C LEU A 5 5.15 2.26 10.49
N PRO A 6 4.30 1.29 10.15
CA PRO A 6 4.58 -0.10 10.46
C PRO A 6 5.73 -0.64 9.60
N HIS A 7 6.47 -1.62 10.15
CA HIS A 7 7.52 -2.33 9.43
C HIS A 7 6.92 -3.60 8.82
N ILE A 8 6.49 -3.51 7.58
CA ILE A 8 5.80 -4.61 6.90
C ILE A 8 6.32 -4.78 5.47
N THR A 9 6.10 -5.98 4.93
CA THR A 9 6.49 -6.32 3.56
C THR A 9 5.49 -5.78 2.54
N GLY A 10 5.88 -5.76 1.27
CA GLY A 10 4.98 -5.36 0.19
C GLY A 10 3.72 -6.22 0.11
N ILE A 11 3.86 -7.53 0.33
CA ILE A 11 2.70 -8.44 0.34
C ILE A 11 1.72 -8.07 1.46
N GLN A 12 2.24 -7.73 2.64
CA GLN A 12 1.40 -7.30 3.76
C GLN A 12 0.71 -5.97 3.46
N VAL A 13 1.42 -5.03 2.83
CA VAL A 13 0.83 -3.76 2.40
C VAL A 13 -0.34 -4.00 1.45
N ILE A 14 -0.16 -4.88 0.47
CA ILE A 14 -1.21 -5.22 -0.48
C ILE A 14 -2.44 -5.78 0.24
N ARG A 15 -2.24 -6.66 1.22
CA ARG A 15 -3.36 -7.21 2.01
C ARG A 15 -4.16 -6.12 2.71
N VAL A 16 -3.46 -5.14 3.29
CA VAL A 16 -4.13 -4.02 3.97
C VAL A 16 -4.88 -3.16 2.96
N LEU A 17 -4.24 -2.84 1.83
CA LEU A 17 -4.88 -2.04 0.77
C LEU A 17 -6.13 -2.73 0.22
N ARG A 18 -6.14 -4.06 0.12
CA ARG A 18 -7.32 -4.80 -0.31
C ARG A 18 -8.49 -4.63 0.65
N ARG A 19 -8.21 -4.53 1.94
CA ARG A 19 -9.25 -4.25 2.95
C ARG A 19 -9.84 -2.86 2.77
N ALA A 20 -9.09 -1.93 2.18
CA ALA A 20 -9.55 -0.59 1.86
C ALA A 20 -10.22 -0.49 0.48
N GLY A 21 -10.35 -1.62 -0.22
CA GLY A 21 -11.03 -1.67 -1.52
C GLY A 21 -10.10 -1.63 -2.73
N TRP A 22 -8.79 -1.55 -2.51
CA TRP A 22 -7.82 -1.61 -3.60
C TRP A 22 -7.64 -3.06 -4.06
N TYR A 23 -7.46 -3.26 -5.36
CA TYR A 23 -7.22 -4.60 -5.89
C TYR A 23 -6.03 -4.59 -6.85
N PRO A 24 -5.22 -5.66 -6.87
CA PRO A 24 -4.14 -5.77 -7.84
C PRO A 24 -4.70 -5.84 -9.26
N ASP A 25 -4.24 -4.93 -10.11
CA ASP A 25 -4.66 -4.86 -11.52
C ASP A 25 -3.66 -5.58 -12.42
N HIS A 26 -2.38 -5.25 -12.26
CA HIS A 26 -1.32 -5.91 -13.01
C HIS A 26 0.00 -5.77 -12.26
N GLN A 27 1.02 -6.46 -12.75
CA GLN A 27 2.34 -6.46 -12.15
C GLN A 27 3.39 -6.37 -13.25
N ARG A 28 4.41 -5.55 -13.01
CA ARG A 28 5.60 -5.48 -13.87
C ARG A 28 6.83 -5.67 -12.99
N GLY A 29 7.58 -6.76 -13.22
CA GLY A 29 8.72 -7.10 -12.38
C GLY A 29 8.28 -7.21 -10.93
N SER A 30 8.91 -6.44 -10.06
CA SER A 30 8.61 -6.42 -8.64
C SER A 30 7.61 -5.34 -8.22
N HIS A 31 6.98 -4.65 -9.17
CA HIS A 31 5.99 -3.60 -8.88
C HIS A 31 4.58 -4.10 -9.17
N VAL A 32 3.73 -4.08 -8.14
CA VAL A 32 2.30 -4.40 -8.28
C VAL A 32 1.53 -3.10 -8.36
N TYR A 33 0.68 -2.99 -9.36
CA TYR A 33 -0.17 -1.82 -9.57
C TYR A 33 -1.59 -2.14 -9.13
N LEU A 34 -2.13 -1.35 -8.19
CA LEU A 34 -3.46 -1.54 -7.66
C LEU A 34 -4.39 -0.43 -8.10
N LYS A 35 -5.65 -0.78 -8.26
CA LYS A 35 -6.73 0.15 -8.63
C LYS A 35 -7.88 0.03 -7.64
N HIS A 36 -8.75 1.03 -7.64
CA HIS A 36 -9.92 1.08 -6.76
C HIS A 36 -11.15 1.40 -7.61
N PRO A 37 -12.26 0.66 -7.45
CA PRO A 37 -13.45 0.88 -8.28
C PRO A 37 -14.06 2.27 -8.11
N ASN A 38 -13.93 2.88 -6.92
CA ASN A 38 -14.46 4.21 -6.65
C ASN A 38 -13.53 5.34 -7.08
N PHE A 39 -12.28 5.02 -7.44
CA PHE A 39 -11.27 6.01 -7.82
C PHE A 39 -10.57 5.56 -9.11
N PRO A 40 -11.30 5.51 -10.24
CA PRO A 40 -10.77 4.89 -11.46
C PRO A 40 -9.54 5.57 -12.07
N LYS A 41 -9.29 6.84 -11.69
CA LYS A 41 -8.12 7.58 -12.19
C LYS A 41 -6.92 7.47 -11.27
N MET A 42 -7.08 6.85 -10.10
CA MET A 42 -6.00 6.71 -9.13
C MET A 42 -5.35 5.34 -9.23
N ARG A 43 -4.08 5.29 -8.91
CA ARG A 43 -3.30 4.06 -8.92
C ARG A 43 -2.31 4.06 -7.77
N VAL A 44 -2.18 2.90 -7.13
CA VAL A 44 -1.18 2.70 -6.09
C VAL A 44 -0.15 1.70 -6.61
N THR A 45 1.12 2.00 -6.43
CA THR A 45 2.23 1.12 -6.82
C THR A 45 2.93 0.62 -5.57
N VAL A 46 3.02 -0.71 -5.43
CA VAL A 46 3.66 -1.35 -4.28
C VAL A 46 4.80 -2.22 -4.77
N PRO A 47 6.05 -1.94 -4.36
CA PRO A 47 7.17 -2.82 -4.67
C PRO A 47 7.09 -4.08 -3.81
N ILE A 48 7.27 -5.24 -4.42
CA ILE A 48 7.33 -6.51 -3.68
C ILE A 48 8.68 -7.17 -3.94
N HIS A 49 9.44 -7.34 -2.86
CA HIS A 49 10.67 -8.12 -2.85
C HIS A 49 10.53 -9.10 -1.71
N SER A 50 10.64 -10.39 -2.01
CA SER A 50 10.38 -11.46 -1.05
C SER A 50 11.06 -11.20 0.30
N GLY A 51 10.26 -11.10 1.36
CA GLY A 51 10.76 -10.92 2.73
C GLY A 51 11.28 -9.52 3.07
N GLU A 52 11.32 -8.59 2.11
CA GLU A 52 11.83 -7.25 2.38
C GLU A 52 10.76 -6.32 2.96
N ILE A 53 11.16 -5.59 3.99
CA ILE A 53 10.32 -4.54 4.59
C ILE A 53 10.29 -3.32 3.66
N ILE A 54 9.12 -2.76 3.46
CA ILE A 54 8.95 -1.53 2.69
C ILE A 54 9.65 -0.38 3.41
N LYS A 55 10.46 0.38 2.69
CA LYS A 55 11.14 1.55 3.25
C LYS A 55 10.12 2.62 3.67
N PRO A 56 10.39 3.37 4.75
CA PRO A 56 9.44 4.36 5.25
C PRO A 56 8.97 5.37 4.21
N LYS A 57 9.87 5.91 3.40
CA LYS A 57 9.49 6.88 2.35
C LYS A 57 8.60 6.26 1.28
N THR A 58 8.87 5.01 0.94
CA THR A 58 8.05 4.27 -0.03
C THR A 58 6.66 4.03 0.54
N LEU A 59 6.57 3.64 1.81
CA LEU A 59 5.28 3.43 2.47
C LEU A 59 4.48 4.74 2.54
N GLN A 60 5.14 5.86 2.86
CA GLN A 60 4.49 7.17 2.85
C GLN A 60 3.91 7.50 1.47
N SER A 61 4.65 7.24 0.41
CA SER A 61 4.16 7.42 -0.97
C SER A 61 2.94 6.57 -1.25
N ILE A 62 2.97 5.31 -0.84
CA ILE A 62 1.85 4.38 -1.02
C ILE A 62 0.60 4.92 -0.32
N LEU A 63 0.74 5.33 0.94
CA LEU A 63 -0.38 5.87 1.71
C LEU A 63 -0.94 7.13 1.06
N LYS A 64 -0.08 8.01 0.57
CA LYS A 64 -0.49 9.22 -0.13
C LYS A 64 -1.27 8.89 -1.40
N GLN A 65 -0.78 7.94 -2.19
CA GLN A 65 -1.45 7.48 -3.40
C GLN A 65 -2.83 6.89 -3.09
N ALA A 66 -2.92 6.13 -1.99
CA ALA A 66 -4.16 5.49 -1.57
C ALA A 66 -5.12 6.42 -0.83
N GLY A 67 -4.68 7.63 -0.48
CA GLY A 67 -5.50 8.57 0.29
C GLY A 67 -5.74 8.11 1.73
N LEU A 68 -4.82 7.34 2.30
CA LEU A 68 -4.93 6.82 3.66
C LEU A 68 -3.97 7.54 4.60
N SER A 69 -4.45 7.86 5.80
CA SER A 69 -3.56 8.29 6.88
C SER A 69 -2.86 7.07 7.47
N ILE A 70 -1.79 7.31 8.22
CA ILE A 70 -1.08 6.24 8.94
C ILE A 70 -2.04 5.51 9.89
N THR A 71 -2.86 6.28 10.61
CA THR A 71 -3.84 5.72 11.55
C THR A 71 -4.87 4.83 10.83
N GLU A 72 -5.42 5.31 9.71
CA GLU A 72 -6.35 4.53 8.91
C GLU A 72 -5.72 3.23 8.43
N PHE A 73 -4.47 3.31 7.98
CA PHE A 73 -3.74 2.12 7.52
C PHE A 73 -3.53 1.12 8.66
N GLN A 74 -3.11 1.61 9.84
CA GLN A 74 -2.90 0.76 11.02
C GLN A 74 -4.19 0.08 11.47
N ASP A 75 -5.31 0.78 11.38
CA ASP A 75 -6.61 0.22 11.74
C ASP A 75 -7.02 -0.94 10.84
N LEU A 76 -6.47 -1.00 9.63
CA LEU A 76 -6.76 -2.07 8.67
C LEU A 76 -5.77 -3.25 8.75
N LEU A 77 -4.74 -3.12 9.55
CA LEU A 77 -3.75 -4.18 9.72
C LEU A 77 -4.32 -5.45 10.34
#